data_9aca0b1ee6c640aeb9987b08e590b53f
#
_entry.id   9aca0b1ee6c640aeb9987b08e590b53f
#
_cell.length_a   1.000
_cell.length_b   1.000
_cell.length_c   1.000
_cell.angle_alpha   90.00
_cell.angle_beta   90.00
_cell.angle_gamma   90.00
#
_symmetry.space_group_name_H-M   'P 1'
#
loop_
_entity.id
_entity.type
_entity.pdbx_description
1 polymer ?
#
loop_
_entity_poly.entity_id
_entity_poly.type
_entity_poly.pdbx_seq_one_letter_code
_entity_poly.pdbx_strand_id
1 'polypeptide(L)'
;MSVRSYNERLVLSLLLQNEGISRMEIGERTGLSAQTASVIVRSLEQEGLVSQGEAQRGRVGPPTKPLSLNPNGAYAVGVGFSRRKIDIALIDFIGTVRFHKQLPAEETNPFPQNGDLLEAIKKAMVSLPAEARSRIAGVGLAVPDEVDALAATRNGSSNSLKALQAEIEEQAKLPVFVQNDITAAAGGESMFGVAKPLDDYLFFYLGARLQSRLILNHQIYKGNSSASFDHGLLRLENELTVRGRPCELIWDSNTEWPDLGEAYTEWLSECSNRLKASISALTQFVEFKTVVLSSYAPQKIAKALCADISREFANIEALPARVTISPKAVGAASLPFSSRFMIQ
;
A
#
# COMPACT_ATOMS: atom_id res chain seq x y z
N MET A 1 -6.82 17.52 15.55
CA MET A 1 -5.35 17.65 15.36
C MET A 1 -5.11 18.65 14.25
N SER A 2 -4.26 19.67 14.46
CA SER A 2 -3.90 20.64 13.43
C SER A 2 -3.06 20.00 12.31
N VAL A 3 -3.11 20.58 11.12
CA VAL A 3 -2.22 20.19 10.00
C VAL A 3 -0.78 20.54 10.41
N ARG A 4 0.14 19.58 10.30
CA ARG A 4 1.57 19.79 10.60
C ARG A 4 2.20 20.77 9.64
N SER A 5 3.19 21.51 10.14
CA SER A 5 3.99 22.39 9.28
C SER A 5 4.73 21.59 8.19
N TYR A 6 5.02 22.25 7.08
CA TYR A 6 5.79 21.63 5.99
C TYR A 6 7.13 21.05 6.48
N ASN A 7 7.85 21.78 7.31
CA ASN A 7 9.15 21.34 7.81
C ASN A 7 9.07 20.13 8.74
N GLU A 8 8.01 20.00 9.58
CA GLU A 8 7.79 18.79 10.38
C GLU A 8 7.50 17.59 9.49
N ARG A 9 6.67 17.77 8.46
CA ARG A 9 6.35 16.72 7.48
C ARG A 9 7.59 16.30 6.69
N LEU A 10 8.45 17.26 6.32
CA LEU A 10 9.71 17.01 5.64
C LEU A 10 10.65 16.13 6.50
N VAL A 11 10.80 16.47 7.78
CA VAL A 11 11.61 15.67 8.72
C VAL A 11 11.03 14.27 8.91
N LEU A 12 9.70 14.14 9.07
CA LEU A 12 9.04 12.83 9.22
C LEU A 12 9.18 11.98 7.95
N SER A 13 9.03 12.57 6.75
CA SER A 13 9.24 11.88 5.48
C SER A 13 10.68 11.39 5.33
N LEU A 14 11.64 12.21 5.72
CA LEU A 14 13.06 11.83 5.68
C LEU A 14 13.36 10.67 6.66
N LEU A 15 12.79 10.70 7.86
CA LEU A 15 12.93 9.62 8.85
C LEU A 15 12.23 8.34 8.43
N LEU A 16 11.11 8.44 7.70
CA LEU A 16 10.45 7.27 7.13
C LEU A 16 11.35 6.58 6.09
N GLN A 17 11.99 7.34 5.22
CA GLN A 17 12.88 6.81 4.19
C GLN A 17 14.21 6.30 4.75
N ASN A 18 14.71 6.90 5.83
CA ASN A 18 16.04 6.64 6.37
C ASN A 18 15.99 6.42 7.88
N GLU A 19 16.13 5.18 8.29
CA GLU A 19 16.22 4.83 9.71
C GLU A 19 17.59 5.15 10.29
N GLY A 20 17.62 5.69 11.49
CA GLY A 20 18.85 5.87 12.25
C GLY A 20 19.72 7.07 11.82
N ILE A 21 19.14 8.10 11.23
CA ILE A 21 19.88 9.32 10.85
C ILE A 21 20.06 10.28 12.03
N SER A 22 21.15 11.06 11.98
CA SER A 22 21.45 12.07 12.98
C SER A 22 20.72 13.40 12.73
N ARG A 23 20.64 14.26 13.77
CA ARG A 23 20.10 15.63 13.61
C ARG A 23 20.89 16.46 12.59
N MET A 24 22.18 16.23 12.48
CA MET A 24 23.04 16.90 11.51
C MET A 24 22.65 16.49 10.09
N GLU A 25 22.55 15.20 9.83
CA GLU A 25 22.11 14.67 8.53
C GLU A 25 20.69 15.13 8.15
N ILE A 26 19.79 15.28 9.13
CA ILE A 26 18.47 15.90 8.87
C ILE A 26 18.65 17.33 8.34
N GLY A 27 19.46 18.15 9.00
CA GLY A 27 19.75 19.52 8.54
C GLY A 27 20.33 19.55 7.12
N GLU A 28 21.36 18.74 6.85
CA GLU A 28 22.01 18.64 5.54
C GLU A 28 21.05 18.23 4.41
N ARG A 29 20.23 17.20 4.64
CA ARG A 29 19.32 16.65 3.62
C ARG A 29 18.06 17.49 3.41
N THR A 30 17.60 18.22 4.43
CA THR A 30 16.40 19.07 4.34
C THR A 30 16.68 20.52 4.02
N GLY A 31 17.93 20.96 4.10
CA GLY A 31 18.32 22.36 4.00
C GLY A 31 17.92 23.22 5.22
N LEU A 32 17.46 22.60 6.31
CA LEU A 32 17.12 23.30 7.54
C LEU A 32 18.35 23.65 8.35
N SER A 33 18.33 24.81 9.02
CA SER A 33 19.42 25.16 9.96
C SER A 33 19.47 24.12 11.11
N ALA A 34 20.67 23.89 11.67
CA ALA A 34 20.86 22.97 12.78
C ALA A 34 19.95 23.29 13.98
N GLN A 35 19.69 24.58 14.22
CA GLN A 35 18.79 25.03 15.27
C GLN A 35 17.34 24.65 14.95
N THR A 36 16.87 24.90 13.73
CA THR A 36 15.53 24.57 13.27
C THR A 36 15.30 23.06 13.31
N ALA A 37 16.20 22.27 12.77
CA ALA A 37 16.14 20.80 12.81
C ALA A 37 16.06 20.28 14.25
N SER A 38 16.89 20.85 15.18
CA SER A 38 16.88 20.45 16.58
C SER A 38 15.56 20.78 17.31
N VAL A 39 14.95 21.94 17.02
CA VAL A 39 13.65 22.34 17.59
C VAL A 39 12.55 21.40 17.10
N ILE A 40 12.50 21.13 15.78
CA ILE A 40 11.51 20.23 15.18
C ILE A 40 11.65 18.82 15.75
N VAL A 41 12.85 18.26 15.73
CA VAL A 41 13.08 16.90 16.27
C VAL A 41 12.66 16.80 17.72
N ARG A 42 13.01 17.79 18.56
CA ARG A 42 12.60 17.81 19.98
C ARG A 42 11.07 17.82 20.13
N SER A 43 10.37 18.62 19.33
CA SER A 43 8.89 18.64 19.34
C SER A 43 8.32 17.27 18.96
N LEU A 44 8.83 16.66 17.89
CA LEU A 44 8.38 15.32 17.42
C LEU A 44 8.70 14.22 18.44
N GLU A 45 9.82 14.33 19.16
CA GLU A 45 10.16 13.41 20.27
C GLU A 45 9.18 13.58 21.46
N GLN A 46 8.86 14.81 21.84
CA GLN A 46 7.92 15.10 22.92
C GLN A 46 6.50 14.59 22.59
N GLU A 47 6.11 14.64 21.32
CA GLU A 47 4.85 14.08 20.84
C GLU A 47 4.89 12.55 20.70
N GLY A 48 6.06 11.95 20.86
CA GLY A 48 6.26 10.50 20.73
C GLY A 48 6.22 9.97 19.31
N LEU A 49 6.41 10.83 18.28
CA LEU A 49 6.45 10.43 16.88
C LEU A 49 7.84 9.97 16.43
N VAL A 50 8.87 10.46 17.10
CA VAL A 50 10.27 10.15 16.85
C VAL A 50 10.88 9.56 18.11
N SER A 51 11.75 8.59 17.96
CA SER A 51 12.54 7.96 19.03
C SER A 51 14.04 8.09 18.76
N GLN A 52 14.82 8.15 19.83
CA GLN A 52 16.28 8.08 19.77
C GLN A 52 16.73 6.65 20.03
N GLY A 53 17.66 6.17 19.21
CA GLY A 53 18.37 4.92 19.46
C GLY A 53 19.53 5.11 20.45
N GLU A 54 20.27 4.03 20.71
CA GLU A 54 21.45 4.06 21.54
C GLU A 54 22.56 4.92 20.94
N ALA A 55 23.33 5.57 21.80
CA ALA A 55 24.44 6.41 21.38
C ALA A 55 25.51 5.60 20.65
N GLN A 56 25.76 5.91 19.39
CA GLN A 56 26.80 5.27 18.60
C GLN A 56 28.16 5.93 18.88
N ARG A 57 29.11 5.14 19.39
CA ARG A 57 30.53 5.53 19.58
C ARG A 57 31.33 5.02 18.38
N GLY A 58 32.02 5.89 17.66
CA GLY A 58 32.88 5.43 16.54
C GLY A 58 33.41 6.48 15.57
N ARG A 59 33.00 7.73 15.69
CA ARG A 59 33.60 8.85 14.93
C ARG A 59 34.20 9.88 15.88
N VAL A 60 35.24 10.62 15.42
CA VAL A 60 35.78 11.78 16.12
C VAL A 60 34.64 12.79 16.31
N GLY A 61 34.20 13.01 17.55
CA GLY A 61 33.11 13.91 17.89
C GLY A 61 32.23 13.40 19.03
N PRO A 62 31.27 14.20 19.52
CA PRO A 62 30.32 13.76 20.55
C PRO A 62 29.47 12.60 20.02
N PRO A 63 29.06 11.65 20.90
CA PRO A 63 28.22 10.50 20.49
C PRO A 63 26.94 10.98 19.84
N THR A 64 26.64 10.46 18.65
CA THR A 64 25.39 10.75 17.96
C THR A 64 24.35 9.71 18.32
N LYS A 65 23.12 10.16 18.64
CA LYS A 65 21.99 9.28 18.83
C LYS A 65 21.19 9.21 17.54
N PRO A 66 21.08 8.05 16.92
CA PRO A 66 20.30 7.89 15.69
C PRO A 66 18.81 8.11 15.98
N LEU A 67 18.13 8.79 15.04
CA LEU A 67 16.72 9.10 15.10
C LEU A 67 15.95 8.21 14.14
N SER A 68 14.80 7.72 14.59
CA SER A 68 13.88 6.90 13.79
C SER A 68 12.43 7.26 14.12
N LEU A 69 11.50 6.94 13.23
CA LEU A 69 10.09 7.01 13.57
C LEU A 69 9.77 6.05 14.72
N ASN A 70 8.95 6.51 15.65
CA ASN A 70 8.44 5.64 16.72
C ASN A 70 7.28 4.80 16.17
N PRO A 71 7.38 3.45 16.11
CA PRO A 71 6.29 2.60 15.64
C PRO A 71 4.96 2.89 16.34
N ASN A 72 5.00 3.21 17.64
CA ASN A 72 3.82 3.51 18.45
C ASN A 72 3.41 5.00 18.39
N GLY A 73 4.02 5.79 17.51
CA GLY A 73 3.76 7.23 17.37
C GLY A 73 2.40 7.54 16.76
N ALA A 74 1.98 6.72 15.80
CA ALA A 74 0.68 6.83 15.14
C ALA A 74 0.20 5.47 14.65
N TYR A 75 -1.10 5.36 14.43
CA TYR A 75 -1.74 4.18 13.86
C TYR A 75 -2.74 4.59 12.79
N ALA A 76 -3.07 3.68 11.88
CA ALA A 76 -4.13 3.91 10.90
C ALA A 76 -4.84 2.59 10.58
N VAL A 77 -6.13 2.69 10.27
CA VAL A 77 -6.92 1.56 9.79
C VAL A 77 -7.05 1.68 8.27
N GLY A 78 -6.86 0.59 7.56
CA GLY A 78 -7.11 0.51 6.14
C GLY A 78 -8.11 -0.58 5.80
N VAL A 79 -8.95 -0.29 4.83
CA VAL A 79 -9.93 -1.22 4.27
C VAL A 79 -9.66 -1.38 2.79
N GLY A 80 -9.38 -2.59 2.35
CA GLY A 80 -9.17 -2.93 0.96
C GLY A 80 -10.34 -3.74 0.41
N PHE A 81 -11.05 -3.19 -0.56
CA PHE A 81 -12.13 -3.90 -1.24
C PHE A 81 -11.57 -4.75 -2.38
N SER A 82 -11.98 -6.00 -2.43
CA SER A 82 -11.67 -6.95 -3.49
C SER A 82 -12.93 -7.72 -3.87
N ARG A 83 -12.90 -8.41 -5.00
CA ARG A 83 -14.08 -9.07 -5.57
C ARG A 83 -14.80 -10.04 -4.61
N ARG A 84 -14.06 -10.78 -3.79
CA ARG A 84 -14.60 -11.83 -2.90
C ARG A 84 -14.35 -11.61 -1.43
N LYS A 85 -13.55 -10.60 -1.09
CA LYS A 85 -13.21 -10.30 0.30
C LYS A 85 -12.96 -8.80 0.51
N ILE A 86 -13.16 -8.42 1.76
CA ILE A 86 -12.79 -7.11 2.27
C ILE A 86 -11.73 -7.35 3.33
N ASP A 87 -10.58 -6.75 3.15
CA ASP A 87 -9.49 -6.81 4.11
C ASP A 87 -9.50 -5.57 5.00
N ILE A 88 -9.40 -5.78 6.29
CA ILE A 88 -9.24 -4.72 7.28
C ILE A 88 -7.89 -4.91 7.94
N ALA A 89 -7.03 -3.90 7.86
CA ALA A 89 -5.72 -3.90 8.50
C ALA A 89 -5.57 -2.66 9.39
N LEU A 90 -4.99 -2.84 10.58
CA LEU A 90 -4.48 -1.74 11.38
C LEU A 90 -2.97 -1.81 11.35
N ILE A 91 -2.34 -0.71 10.98
CA ILE A 91 -0.88 -0.60 10.91
C ILE A 91 -0.36 0.42 11.91
N ASP A 92 0.88 0.24 12.34
CA ASP A 92 1.62 1.24 13.10
C ASP A 92 2.32 2.26 12.19
N PHE A 93 3.04 3.21 12.78
CA PHE A 93 3.61 4.35 12.05
C PHE A 93 4.73 3.97 11.05
N ILE A 94 5.28 2.78 11.16
CA ILE A 94 6.29 2.23 10.22
C ILE A 94 5.73 1.15 9.29
N GLY A 95 4.41 0.95 9.28
CA GLY A 95 3.72 0.05 8.37
C GLY A 95 3.60 -1.40 8.85
N THR A 96 3.98 -1.71 10.09
CA THR A 96 3.81 -3.06 10.64
C THR A 96 2.32 -3.33 10.89
N VAL A 97 1.81 -4.43 10.36
CA VAL A 97 0.43 -4.85 10.56
C VAL A 97 0.25 -5.34 12.00
N ARG A 98 -0.59 -4.65 12.77
CA ARG A 98 -0.91 -4.96 14.18
C ARG A 98 -2.22 -5.74 14.32
N PHE A 99 -3.10 -5.60 13.35
CA PHE A 99 -4.36 -6.34 13.26
C PHE A 99 -4.70 -6.57 11.79
N HIS A 100 -5.19 -7.76 11.48
CA HIS A 100 -5.72 -8.09 10.15
C HIS A 100 -6.97 -8.96 10.29
N LYS A 101 -8.00 -8.63 9.55
CA LYS A 101 -9.24 -9.40 9.45
C LYS A 101 -9.74 -9.38 8.02
N GLN A 102 -10.27 -10.51 7.58
CA GLN A 102 -10.97 -10.64 6.30
C GLN A 102 -12.46 -10.83 6.55
N LEU A 103 -13.28 -10.17 5.72
CA LEU A 103 -14.71 -10.39 5.62
C LEU A 103 -15.05 -10.89 4.22
N PRO A 104 -16.04 -11.74 4.06
CA PRO A 104 -16.53 -12.12 2.74
C PRO A 104 -17.15 -10.88 2.05
N ALA A 105 -17.00 -10.80 0.73
CA ALA A 105 -17.67 -9.84 -0.13
C ALA A 105 -18.46 -10.57 -1.20
N GLU A 106 -19.62 -10.02 -1.54
CA GLU A 106 -20.43 -10.51 -2.66
C GLU A 106 -19.96 -9.83 -3.95
N GLU A 107 -19.83 -10.60 -5.04
CA GLU A 107 -19.39 -10.06 -6.34
C GLU A 107 -20.30 -8.95 -6.87
N THR A 108 -21.59 -9.02 -6.54
CA THR A 108 -22.61 -8.06 -6.97
C THR A 108 -22.73 -6.84 -6.06
N ASN A 109 -22.22 -6.92 -4.85
CA ASN A 109 -22.23 -5.83 -3.88
C ASN A 109 -20.94 -5.84 -3.03
N PRO A 110 -19.88 -5.17 -3.49
CA PRO A 110 -18.61 -5.12 -2.77
C PRO A 110 -18.67 -4.32 -1.46
N PHE A 111 -19.75 -3.54 -1.24
CA PHE A 111 -19.97 -2.84 0.01
C PHE A 111 -20.92 -3.64 0.89
N PRO A 112 -20.46 -4.17 2.03
CA PRO A 112 -21.35 -4.87 2.96
C PRO A 112 -22.41 -3.90 3.47
N GLN A 113 -23.66 -4.30 3.37
CA GLN A 113 -24.81 -3.48 3.81
C GLN A 113 -24.98 -3.46 5.33
N ASN A 114 -24.22 -4.23 6.06
CA ASN A 114 -24.46 -4.49 7.47
C ASN A 114 -23.25 -4.05 8.32
N GLY A 115 -23.49 -3.81 9.58
CA GLY A 115 -22.53 -3.34 10.56
C GLY A 115 -21.24 -4.18 10.71
N ASP A 116 -21.07 -5.27 9.95
CA ASP A 116 -19.89 -6.15 10.01
C ASP A 116 -18.59 -5.44 9.70
N LEU A 117 -18.59 -4.54 8.70
CA LEU A 117 -17.40 -3.74 8.38
C LEU A 117 -17.09 -2.74 9.49
N LEU A 118 -18.10 -2.04 9.98
CA LEU A 118 -17.95 -1.10 11.10
C LEU A 118 -17.52 -1.80 12.38
N GLU A 119 -18.07 -2.98 12.64
CA GLU A 119 -17.66 -3.80 13.78
C GLU A 119 -16.21 -4.27 13.64
N ALA A 120 -15.78 -4.66 12.43
CA ALA A 120 -14.40 -5.06 12.17
C ALA A 120 -13.42 -3.88 12.34
N ILE A 121 -13.78 -2.69 11.85
CA ILE A 121 -13.00 -1.46 12.08
C ILE A 121 -12.92 -1.17 13.58
N LYS A 122 -14.03 -1.22 14.32
CA LYS A 122 -14.04 -1.05 15.78
C LYS A 122 -13.17 -2.09 16.49
N LYS A 123 -13.22 -3.36 16.08
CA LYS A 123 -12.34 -4.43 16.60
C LYS A 123 -10.87 -4.13 16.35
N ALA A 124 -10.51 -3.66 15.16
CA ALA A 124 -9.16 -3.22 14.86
C ALA A 124 -8.70 -2.10 15.79
N MET A 125 -9.54 -1.08 16.02
CA MET A 125 -9.21 0.04 16.93
C MET A 125 -9.08 -0.43 18.39
N VAL A 126 -9.96 -1.30 18.85
CA VAL A 126 -9.97 -1.81 20.24
C VAL A 126 -8.83 -2.80 20.49
N SER A 127 -8.23 -3.40 19.46
CA SER A 127 -7.04 -4.24 19.61
C SER A 127 -5.82 -3.47 20.16
N LEU A 128 -5.82 -2.14 20.01
CA LEU A 128 -4.81 -1.28 20.62
C LEU A 128 -5.12 -1.02 22.12
N PRO A 129 -4.07 -0.83 22.96
CA PRO A 129 -4.22 -0.30 24.30
C PRO A 129 -5.01 1.02 24.30
N ALA A 130 -5.76 1.29 25.37
CA ALA A 130 -6.67 2.42 25.43
C ALA A 130 -5.97 3.77 25.16
N GLU A 131 -4.76 3.95 25.70
CA GLU A 131 -3.92 5.13 25.52
C GLU A 131 -3.43 5.31 24.08
N ALA A 132 -3.26 4.22 23.33
CA ALA A 132 -2.79 4.27 21.94
C ALA A 132 -3.91 4.61 20.95
N ARG A 133 -5.19 4.41 21.31
CA ARG A 133 -6.33 4.68 20.42
C ARG A 133 -6.45 6.14 20.02
N SER A 134 -6.05 7.06 20.87
CA SER A 134 -6.02 8.50 20.57
C SER A 134 -5.00 8.87 19.47
N ARG A 135 -4.06 7.96 19.17
CA ARG A 135 -3.03 8.12 18.13
C ARG A 135 -3.46 7.57 16.76
N ILE A 136 -4.69 7.09 16.62
CA ILE A 136 -5.21 6.64 15.31
C ILE A 136 -5.43 7.87 14.43
N ALA A 137 -4.72 7.93 13.30
CA ALA A 137 -4.72 9.08 12.39
C ALA A 137 -5.98 9.16 11.53
N GLY A 138 -6.60 8.02 11.23
CA GLY A 138 -7.79 7.95 10.38
C GLY A 138 -8.02 6.54 9.84
N VAL A 139 -9.02 6.46 8.96
CA VAL A 139 -9.38 5.25 8.20
C VAL A 139 -9.15 5.52 6.72
N GLY A 140 -8.47 4.63 6.03
CA GLY A 140 -8.34 4.67 4.57
C GLY A 140 -9.20 3.61 3.90
N LEU A 141 -9.77 3.93 2.75
CA LEU A 141 -10.54 3.01 1.92
C LEU A 141 -9.87 2.88 0.55
N ALA A 142 -9.50 1.67 0.16
CA ALA A 142 -8.98 1.34 -1.16
C ALA A 142 -10.10 0.69 -1.98
N VAL A 143 -10.61 1.42 -2.95
CA VAL A 143 -11.83 1.07 -3.71
C VAL A 143 -11.46 0.77 -5.17
N PRO A 144 -11.86 -0.38 -5.74
CA PRO A 144 -11.65 -0.68 -7.15
C PRO A 144 -12.41 0.27 -8.08
N ASP A 145 -11.81 0.62 -9.22
CA ASP A 145 -12.44 1.45 -10.26
C ASP A 145 -13.76 0.86 -10.78
N GLU A 146 -13.86 -0.48 -10.80
CA GLU A 146 -15.07 -1.19 -11.25
C GLU A 146 -16.28 -0.91 -10.35
N VAL A 147 -16.05 -0.60 -9.10
CA VAL A 147 -17.10 -0.24 -8.14
C VAL A 147 -17.67 1.14 -8.47
N ASP A 148 -16.83 2.09 -8.85
CA ASP A 148 -17.29 3.41 -9.31
C ASP A 148 -18.06 3.32 -10.63
N ALA A 149 -17.63 2.44 -11.54
CA ALA A 149 -18.32 2.22 -12.83
C ALA A 149 -19.67 1.48 -12.67
N LEU A 150 -19.74 0.45 -11.82
CA LEU A 150 -20.99 -0.22 -11.46
C LEU A 150 -21.92 0.72 -10.67
N ALA A 151 -21.31 1.61 -9.89
CA ALA A 151 -21.98 2.66 -9.16
C ALA A 151 -22.67 3.68 -10.07
N ALA A 152 -22.03 4.06 -11.17
CA ALA A 152 -22.57 5.00 -12.13
C ALA A 152 -23.73 4.42 -12.97
N THR A 153 -23.77 3.09 -13.19
CA THR A 153 -24.79 2.41 -13.98
C THR A 153 -26.04 2.01 -13.21
N ARG A 154 -25.95 1.86 -11.89
CA ARG A 154 -27.10 1.64 -11.00
C ARG A 154 -27.43 2.95 -10.29
N ASN A 155 -28.56 3.58 -10.60
CA ASN A 155 -29.07 4.76 -9.90
C ASN A 155 -28.98 4.59 -8.37
N GLY A 156 -27.88 4.97 -7.75
CA GLY A 156 -27.74 4.91 -6.30
C GLY A 156 -26.36 4.63 -5.71
N SER A 157 -25.39 4.12 -6.44
CA SER A 157 -24.18 3.57 -5.80
C SER A 157 -23.05 4.60 -5.58
N SER A 158 -22.98 5.73 -6.28
CA SER A 158 -22.09 6.84 -5.85
C SER A 158 -22.57 7.40 -4.48
N ASN A 159 -23.87 7.27 -4.18
CA ASN A 159 -24.40 7.52 -2.85
C ASN A 159 -23.95 6.45 -1.83
N SER A 160 -23.65 5.22 -2.23
CA SER A 160 -23.26 4.16 -1.30
C SER A 160 -21.83 4.34 -0.74
N LEU A 161 -20.86 4.74 -1.56
CA LEU A 161 -19.49 5.00 -1.08
C LEU A 161 -19.44 6.23 -0.16
N LYS A 162 -20.11 7.31 -0.55
CA LYS A 162 -20.23 8.51 0.28
C LYS A 162 -20.99 8.26 1.57
N ALA A 163 -22.06 7.45 1.52
CA ALA A 163 -22.82 7.06 2.69
C ALA A 163 -21.97 6.19 3.63
N LEU A 164 -21.24 5.22 3.10
CA LEU A 164 -20.31 4.39 3.86
C LEU A 164 -19.19 5.24 4.48
N GLN A 165 -18.62 6.17 3.74
CA GLN A 165 -17.62 7.10 4.26
C GLN A 165 -18.17 7.90 5.44
N ALA A 166 -19.34 8.52 5.27
CA ALA A 166 -19.99 9.31 6.31
C ALA A 166 -20.33 8.47 7.56
N GLU A 167 -20.80 7.24 7.35
CA GLU A 167 -21.11 6.31 8.43
C GLU A 167 -19.86 5.91 9.22
N ILE A 168 -18.75 5.61 8.54
CA ILE A 168 -17.47 5.31 9.20
C ILE A 168 -16.97 6.53 9.97
N GLU A 169 -17.01 7.74 9.38
CA GLU A 169 -16.61 8.98 10.04
C GLU A 169 -17.43 9.24 11.31
N GLU A 170 -18.74 9.04 11.23
CA GLU A 170 -19.64 9.21 12.37
C GLU A 170 -19.38 8.19 13.48
N GLN A 171 -19.24 6.92 13.13
CA GLN A 171 -19.10 5.82 14.08
C GLN A 171 -17.70 5.72 14.69
N ALA A 172 -16.64 5.91 13.89
CA ALA A 172 -15.27 5.84 14.36
C ALA A 172 -14.76 7.16 14.95
N LYS A 173 -15.45 8.28 14.69
CA LYS A 173 -15.00 9.64 15.04
C LYS A 173 -13.60 9.97 14.49
N LEU A 174 -13.29 9.43 13.33
CA LEU A 174 -12.01 9.57 12.63
C LEU A 174 -12.25 10.04 11.19
N PRO A 175 -11.33 10.81 10.61
CA PRO A 175 -11.43 11.16 9.19
C PRO A 175 -11.25 9.92 8.31
N VAL A 176 -11.97 9.88 7.20
CA VAL A 176 -11.89 8.81 6.21
C VAL A 176 -11.29 9.34 4.91
N PHE A 177 -10.35 8.59 4.36
CA PHE A 177 -9.63 8.88 3.12
C PHE A 177 -9.96 7.80 2.10
N VAL A 178 -10.32 8.19 0.88
CA VAL A 178 -10.66 7.25 -0.19
C VAL A 178 -9.65 7.37 -1.32
N GLN A 179 -9.22 6.24 -1.85
CA GLN A 179 -8.33 6.16 -2.99
C GLN A 179 -8.66 4.92 -3.83
N ASN A 180 -8.31 4.98 -5.12
CA ASN A 180 -8.28 3.78 -5.97
C ASN A 180 -7.39 2.69 -5.33
N ASP A 181 -7.82 1.44 -5.41
CA ASP A 181 -7.21 0.31 -4.73
C ASP A 181 -5.77 0.02 -5.18
N ILE A 182 -5.48 0.13 -6.47
CA ILE A 182 -4.13 -0.10 -7.01
C ILE A 182 -3.20 1.08 -6.70
N THR A 183 -3.74 2.29 -6.75
CA THR A 183 -2.99 3.50 -6.33
C THR A 183 -2.66 3.43 -4.84
N ALA A 184 -3.59 2.97 -4.01
CA ALA A 184 -3.35 2.74 -2.59
C ALA A 184 -2.27 1.66 -2.37
N ALA A 185 -2.35 0.52 -3.06
CA ALA A 185 -1.35 -0.54 -2.97
C ALA A 185 0.05 -0.07 -3.37
N ALA A 186 0.16 0.70 -4.46
CA ALA A 186 1.42 1.32 -4.88
C ALA A 186 1.95 2.30 -3.81
N GLY A 187 1.09 3.13 -3.23
CA GLY A 187 1.44 4.03 -2.12
C GLY A 187 1.94 3.30 -0.87
N GLY A 188 1.34 2.14 -0.56
CA GLY A 188 1.81 1.27 0.52
C GLY A 188 3.23 0.74 0.28
N GLU A 189 3.54 0.32 -0.95
CA GLU A 189 4.89 -0.12 -1.33
C GLU A 189 5.90 1.04 -1.35
N SER A 190 5.51 2.24 -1.81
CA SER A 190 6.35 3.45 -1.73
C SER A 190 6.69 3.82 -0.29
N MET A 191 5.75 3.63 0.63
CA MET A 191 5.91 4.08 2.01
C MET A 191 6.58 3.02 2.90
N PHE A 192 6.23 1.73 2.74
CA PHE A 192 6.61 0.65 3.67
C PHE A 192 7.27 -0.56 3.01
N GLY A 193 7.25 -0.64 1.68
CA GLY A 193 7.70 -1.80 0.93
C GLY A 193 9.09 -1.69 0.32
N VAL A 194 9.32 -2.46 -0.73
CA VAL A 194 10.59 -2.46 -1.48
C VAL A 194 10.81 -1.16 -2.25
N ALA A 195 9.74 -0.46 -2.59
CA ALA A 195 9.80 0.79 -3.35
C ALA A 195 10.13 2.02 -2.50
N LYS A 196 10.30 1.88 -1.18
CA LYS A 196 10.63 2.98 -0.26
C LYS A 196 11.85 3.82 -0.70
N PRO A 197 12.98 3.26 -1.18
CA PRO A 197 14.12 4.01 -1.66
C PRO A 197 14.05 4.42 -3.14
N LEU A 198 12.96 4.14 -3.85
CA LEU A 198 12.85 4.33 -5.29
C LEU A 198 12.11 5.63 -5.63
N ASP A 199 12.71 6.44 -6.48
CA ASP A 199 12.12 7.68 -7.00
C ASP A 199 11.20 7.38 -8.20
N ASP A 200 11.71 6.54 -9.12
CA ASP A 200 11.07 6.20 -10.39
C ASP A 200 10.97 4.69 -10.54
N TYR A 201 9.75 4.18 -10.73
CA TYR A 201 9.52 2.77 -10.96
C TYR A 201 8.15 2.50 -11.58
N LEU A 202 8.02 1.34 -12.21
CA LEU A 202 6.75 0.84 -12.70
C LEU A 202 6.19 -0.19 -11.71
N PHE A 203 5.01 0.07 -11.21
CA PHE A 203 4.30 -0.83 -10.30
C PHE A 203 3.26 -1.64 -11.06
N PHE A 204 3.26 -2.96 -10.89
CA PHE A 204 2.20 -3.84 -11.33
C PHE A 204 1.50 -4.50 -10.16
N TYR A 205 0.20 -4.70 -10.30
CA TYR A 205 -0.62 -5.46 -9.38
C TYR A 205 -1.34 -6.59 -10.11
N LEU A 206 -0.99 -7.83 -9.77
CA LEU A 206 -1.61 -9.05 -10.28
C LEU A 206 -2.74 -9.47 -9.32
N GLY A 207 -3.94 -8.97 -9.58
CA GLY A 207 -5.17 -9.29 -8.87
C GLY A 207 -6.18 -9.97 -9.77
N ALA A 208 -7.46 -9.64 -9.61
CA ALA A 208 -8.52 -10.10 -10.53
C ALA A 208 -8.17 -9.76 -11.98
N ARG A 209 -7.67 -8.57 -12.21
CA ARG A 209 -7.05 -8.11 -13.45
C ARG A 209 -5.59 -7.72 -13.20
N LEU A 210 -4.79 -7.63 -14.26
CA LEU A 210 -3.45 -7.06 -14.20
C LEU A 210 -3.54 -5.55 -14.40
N GLN A 211 -3.07 -4.78 -13.43
CA GLN A 211 -3.13 -3.32 -13.44
C GLN A 211 -1.74 -2.73 -13.15
N SER A 212 -1.53 -1.47 -13.52
CA SER A 212 -0.23 -0.81 -13.33
C SER A 212 -0.38 0.63 -12.84
N ARG A 213 0.68 1.12 -12.21
CA ARG A 213 0.90 2.54 -11.89
C ARG A 213 2.34 2.90 -12.21
N LEU A 214 2.52 4.05 -12.83
CA LEU A 214 3.84 4.64 -13.04
C LEU A 214 4.12 5.61 -11.90
N ILE A 215 5.27 5.48 -11.27
CA ILE A 215 5.74 6.39 -10.23
C ILE A 215 6.94 7.13 -10.79
N LEU A 216 6.91 8.47 -10.73
CA LEU A 216 7.99 9.36 -11.17
C LEU A 216 8.22 10.43 -10.11
N ASN A 217 9.46 10.63 -9.69
CA ASN A 217 9.84 11.56 -8.62
C ASN A 217 9.00 11.36 -7.35
N HIS A 218 8.82 10.12 -6.91
CA HIS A 218 7.93 9.70 -5.82
C HIS A 218 6.43 9.99 -6.02
N GLN A 219 6.03 10.53 -7.18
CA GLN A 219 4.64 10.86 -7.48
C GLN A 219 3.98 9.73 -8.27
N ILE A 220 2.84 9.25 -7.79
CA ILE A 220 2.05 8.25 -8.51
C ILE A 220 1.31 8.94 -9.65
N TYR A 221 1.69 8.61 -10.88
CA TYR A 221 0.99 9.10 -12.06
C TYR A 221 -0.36 8.40 -12.21
N LYS A 222 -1.43 9.17 -12.09
CA LYS A 222 -2.79 8.62 -12.10
C LYS A 222 -3.25 8.17 -13.48
N GLY A 223 -2.81 8.83 -14.55
CA GLY A 223 -3.11 8.49 -15.93
C GLY A 223 -4.58 8.12 -16.18
N ASN A 224 -4.80 7.16 -17.06
CA ASN A 224 -6.09 6.50 -17.22
C ASN A 224 -6.17 5.33 -16.21
N SER A 225 -6.75 5.61 -15.04
CA SER A 225 -6.78 4.67 -13.92
C SER A 225 -7.61 3.40 -14.20
N SER A 226 -8.55 3.46 -15.16
CA SER A 226 -9.37 2.32 -15.57
C SER A 226 -8.64 1.35 -16.49
N ALA A 227 -7.44 1.69 -16.98
CA ALA A 227 -6.67 0.78 -17.82
C ALA A 227 -6.26 -0.47 -17.05
N SER A 228 -6.77 -1.61 -17.47
CA SER A 228 -6.46 -2.92 -16.92
C SER A 228 -6.33 -3.93 -18.04
N PHE A 229 -5.54 -4.97 -17.78
CA PHE A 229 -5.34 -6.05 -18.75
C PHE A 229 -6.06 -7.31 -18.27
N ASP A 230 -6.67 -8.00 -19.21
CA ASP A 230 -7.45 -9.22 -18.96
C ASP A 230 -6.54 -10.46 -18.77
N HIS A 231 -5.44 -10.29 -18.03
CA HIS A 231 -4.42 -11.31 -17.76
C HIS A 231 -4.30 -11.63 -16.26
N GLY A 232 -5.25 -11.15 -15.45
CA GLY A 232 -5.29 -11.43 -14.02
C GLY A 232 -5.88 -12.80 -13.66
N LEU A 233 -6.23 -12.96 -12.38
CA LEU A 233 -6.79 -14.23 -11.87
C LEU A 233 -8.13 -14.61 -12.49
N LEU A 234 -8.92 -13.63 -12.98
CA LEU A 234 -10.16 -13.91 -13.71
C LEU A 234 -9.92 -14.70 -14.98
N ARG A 235 -8.82 -14.43 -15.68
CA ARG A 235 -8.44 -15.20 -16.86
C ARG A 235 -8.15 -16.65 -16.50
N LEU A 236 -7.37 -16.88 -15.43
CA LEU A 236 -7.08 -18.22 -14.94
C LEU A 236 -8.36 -18.94 -14.46
N GLU A 237 -9.24 -18.26 -13.74
CA GLU A 237 -10.51 -18.79 -13.30
C GLU A 237 -11.36 -19.29 -14.49
N ASN A 238 -11.47 -18.48 -15.54
CA ASN A 238 -12.20 -18.84 -16.75
C ASN A 238 -11.59 -20.07 -17.44
N GLU A 239 -10.27 -20.13 -17.60
CA GLU A 239 -9.59 -21.27 -18.19
C GLU A 239 -9.78 -22.57 -17.39
N LEU A 240 -9.71 -22.49 -16.05
CA LEU A 240 -9.97 -23.61 -15.17
C LEU A 240 -11.42 -24.07 -15.26
N THR A 241 -12.37 -23.14 -15.30
CA THR A 241 -13.80 -23.42 -15.43
C THR A 241 -14.12 -24.12 -16.75
N VAL A 242 -13.60 -23.63 -17.88
CA VAL A 242 -13.77 -24.24 -19.20
C VAL A 242 -13.22 -25.68 -19.23
N ARG A 243 -12.13 -25.93 -18.51
CA ARG A 243 -11.50 -27.26 -18.40
C ARG A 243 -12.11 -28.13 -17.29
N GLY A 244 -13.19 -27.69 -16.63
CA GLY A 244 -13.86 -28.42 -15.56
C GLY A 244 -13.02 -28.65 -14.31
N ARG A 245 -12.05 -27.73 -14.03
CA ARG A 245 -11.18 -27.82 -12.86
C ARG A 245 -11.65 -26.90 -11.74
N PRO A 246 -11.43 -27.27 -10.46
CA PRO A 246 -11.72 -26.39 -9.33
C PRO A 246 -10.93 -25.10 -9.40
N CYS A 247 -11.60 -23.96 -9.19
CA CYS A 247 -10.99 -22.64 -9.29
C CYS A 247 -11.11 -21.79 -8.00
N GLU A 248 -11.80 -22.28 -6.96
CA GLU A 248 -12.05 -21.52 -5.75
C GLU A 248 -10.76 -21.17 -5.00
N LEU A 249 -9.78 -22.09 -5.00
CA LEU A 249 -8.53 -21.94 -4.26
C LEU A 249 -7.60 -20.86 -4.82
N ILE A 250 -7.75 -20.46 -6.09
CA ILE A 250 -6.91 -19.38 -6.63
C ILE A 250 -7.21 -18.02 -5.99
N TRP A 251 -8.34 -17.90 -5.33
CA TRP A 251 -8.76 -16.70 -4.62
C TRP A 251 -8.36 -16.68 -3.14
N ASP A 252 -7.69 -17.74 -2.66
CA ASP A 252 -7.12 -17.77 -1.33
C ASP A 252 -5.62 -17.47 -1.39
N SER A 253 -5.26 -16.26 -0.96
CA SER A 253 -3.86 -15.79 -0.96
C SER A 253 -2.97 -16.48 0.09
N ASN A 254 -3.58 -17.18 1.05
CA ASN A 254 -2.87 -17.80 2.18
C ASN A 254 -2.56 -19.28 1.93
N THR A 255 -3.13 -19.88 0.88
CA THR A 255 -2.91 -21.30 0.55
C THR A 255 -1.99 -21.46 -0.65
N GLU A 256 -1.20 -22.53 -0.64
CA GLU A 256 -0.52 -22.96 -1.86
C GLU A 256 -1.56 -23.50 -2.85
N TRP A 257 -1.46 -23.05 -4.08
CA TRP A 257 -2.33 -23.56 -5.12
C TRP A 257 -1.99 -25.01 -5.45
N PRO A 258 -3.01 -25.85 -5.67
CA PRO A 258 -2.79 -27.22 -6.15
C PRO A 258 -2.17 -27.18 -7.56
N ASP A 259 -1.83 -28.34 -8.10
CA ASP A 259 -1.44 -28.44 -9.50
C ASP A 259 -2.64 -28.10 -10.41
N LEU A 260 -2.55 -26.97 -11.07
CA LEU A 260 -3.55 -26.46 -12.00
C LEU A 260 -3.29 -26.89 -13.46
N GLY A 261 -2.18 -27.63 -13.71
CA GLY A 261 -1.82 -28.17 -15.00
C GLY A 261 -1.53 -27.13 -16.09
N GLU A 262 -1.86 -27.44 -17.34
CA GLU A 262 -1.57 -26.58 -18.51
C GLU A 262 -2.21 -25.19 -18.40
N ALA A 263 -3.44 -25.09 -17.86
CA ALA A 263 -4.12 -23.80 -17.68
C ALA A 263 -3.26 -22.80 -16.91
N TYR A 264 -2.57 -23.25 -15.87
CA TYR A 264 -1.66 -22.42 -15.08
C TYR A 264 -0.42 -22.01 -15.90
N THR A 265 0.18 -22.95 -16.63
CA THR A 265 1.41 -22.68 -17.39
C THR A 265 1.15 -21.70 -18.53
N GLU A 266 0.04 -21.86 -19.25
CA GLU A 266 -0.39 -20.97 -20.31
C GLU A 266 -0.69 -19.57 -19.76
N TRP A 267 -1.50 -19.48 -18.70
CA TRP A 267 -1.83 -18.22 -18.05
C TRP A 267 -0.59 -17.48 -17.55
N LEU A 268 0.36 -18.19 -16.91
CA LEU A 268 1.58 -17.58 -16.40
C LEU A 268 2.45 -17.02 -17.55
N SER A 269 2.53 -17.74 -18.67
CA SER A 269 3.22 -17.30 -19.89
C SER A 269 2.55 -16.06 -20.49
N GLU A 270 1.21 -16.04 -20.58
CA GLU A 270 0.45 -14.88 -21.04
C GLU A 270 0.69 -13.65 -20.15
N CYS A 271 0.66 -13.82 -18.83
CA CYS A 271 0.98 -12.76 -17.87
C CYS A 271 2.40 -12.22 -18.08
N SER A 272 3.39 -13.11 -18.20
CA SER A 272 4.78 -12.72 -18.42
C SER A 272 4.93 -11.92 -19.73
N ASN A 273 4.38 -12.42 -20.83
CA ASN A 273 4.43 -11.75 -22.13
C ASN A 273 3.77 -10.37 -22.08
N ARG A 274 2.64 -10.25 -21.37
CA ARG A 274 1.96 -8.96 -21.21
C ARG A 274 2.76 -7.96 -20.39
N LEU A 275 3.37 -8.40 -19.30
CA LEU A 275 4.26 -7.57 -18.50
C LEU A 275 5.43 -7.05 -19.32
N LYS A 276 6.13 -7.95 -20.04
CA LYS A 276 7.27 -7.62 -20.92
C LYS A 276 6.88 -6.64 -22.02
N ALA A 277 5.76 -6.87 -22.70
CA ALA A 277 5.25 -5.96 -23.73
C ALA A 277 4.96 -4.56 -23.17
N SER A 278 4.37 -4.48 -21.97
CA SER A 278 4.08 -3.20 -21.31
C SER A 278 5.36 -2.46 -20.90
N ILE A 279 6.34 -3.16 -20.37
CA ILE A 279 7.66 -2.62 -20.01
C ILE A 279 8.36 -2.11 -21.26
N SER A 280 8.46 -2.93 -22.31
CA SER A 280 9.11 -2.57 -23.58
C SER A 280 8.47 -1.34 -24.25
N ALA A 281 7.13 -1.23 -24.20
CA ALA A 281 6.44 -0.06 -24.74
C ALA A 281 6.73 1.21 -23.92
N LEU A 282 6.72 1.11 -22.59
CA LEU A 282 6.88 2.28 -21.72
C LEU A 282 8.32 2.80 -21.70
N THR A 283 9.32 1.91 -21.78
CA THR A 283 10.75 2.30 -21.81
C THR A 283 11.14 3.12 -23.04
N GLN A 284 10.29 3.17 -24.05
CA GLN A 284 10.50 4.05 -25.21
C GLN A 284 10.22 5.54 -24.92
N PHE A 285 9.50 5.83 -23.83
CA PHE A 285 9.04 7.17 -23.48
C PHE A 285 9.50 7.64 -22.10
N VAL A 286 9.75 6.69 -21.17
CA VAL A 286 10.07 6.99 -19.78
C VAL A 286 11.25 6.14 -19.34
N GLU A 287 12.23 6.77 -18.69
CA GLU A 287 13.33 6.06 -18.06
C GLU A 287 12.96 5.62 -16.65
N PHE A 288 13.02 4.32 -16.40
CA PHE A 288 12.95 3.71 -15.07
C PHE A 288 13.81 2.45 -15.07
N LYS A 289 14.35 2.11 -13.91
CA LYS A 289 15.27 0.95 -13.75
C LYS A 289 14.67 -0.16 -12.91
N THR A 290 13.50 0.09 -12.31
CA THR A 290 12.89 -0.86 -11.40
C THR A 290 11.43 -1.11 -11.76
N VAL A 291 11.05 -2.37 -11.69
CA VAL A 291 9.65 -2.82 -11.74
C VAL A 291 9.32 -3.48 -10.41
N VAL A 292 8.22 -3.09 -9.81
CA VAL A 292 7.71 -3.70 -8.58
C VAL A 292 6.43 -4.47 -8.89
N LEU A 293 6.40 -5.75 -8.59
CA LEU A 293 5.24 -6.61 -8.82
C LEU A 293 4.60 -7.01 -7.49
N SER A 294 3.44 -6.47 -7.22
CA SER A 294 2.54 -6.90 -6.14
C SER A 294 1.53 -7.91 -6.68
N SER A 295 1.16 -8.89 -5.88
CA SER A 295 0.25 -9.94 -6.31
C SER A 295 -0.71 -10.33 -5.20
N TYR A 296 -1.94 -10.62 -5.59
CA TYR A 296 -2.91 -11.33 -4.76
C TYR A 296 -2.62 -12.85 -4.73
N ALA A 297 -2.00 -13.38 -5.78
CA ALA A 297 -1.59 -14.77 -5.89
C ALA A 297 -0.40 -15.11 -4.96
N PRO A 298 -0.11 -16.38 -4.70
CA PRO A 298 1.03 -16.79 -3.90
C PRO A 298 2.33 -16.13 -4.35
N GLN A 299 3.18 -15.74 -3.39
CA GLN A 299 4.40 -14.97 -3.64
C GLN A 299 5.38 -15.67 -4.62
N LYS A 300 5.34 -17.00 -4.71
CA LYS A 300 6.13 -17.76 -5.70
C LYS A 300 5.86 -17.32 -7.14
N ILE A 301 4.62 -16.91 -7.44
CA ILE A 301 4.22 -16.46 -8.79
C ILE A 301 4.83 -15.10 -9.08
N ALA A 302 4.72 -14.16 -8.15
CA ALA A 302 5.36 -12.85 -8.30
C ALA A 302 6.88 -12.99 -8.48
N LYS A 303 7.53 -13.85 -7.69
CA LYS A 303 8.97 -14.13 -7.83
C LYS A 303 9.33 -14.72 -9.19
N ALA A 304 8.54 -15.67 -9.70
CA ALA A 304 8.76 -16.27 -11.02
C ALA A 304 8.63 -15.24 -12.15
N LEU A 305 7.60 -14.40 -12.12
CA LEU A 305 7.41 -13.32 -13.09
C LEU A 305 8.51 -12.27 -13.01
N CYS A 306 8.96 -11.88 -11.81
CA CYS A 306 10.08 -10.95 -11.64
C CYS A 306 11.38 -11.53 -12.22
N ALA A 307 11.68 -12.80 -11.94
CA ALA A 307 12.87 -13.48 -12.48
C ALA A 307 12.84 -13.53 -14.02
N ASP A 308 11.66 -13.73 -14.62
CA ASP A 308 11.51 -13.77 -16.06
C ASP A 308 11.66 -12.37 -16.70
N ILE A 309 11.14 -11.31 -16.05
CA ILE A 309 11.34 -9.92 -16.47
C ILE A 309 12.83 -9.54 -16.40
N SER A 310 13.51 -9.81 -15.31
CA SER A 310 14.93 -9.46 -15.14
C SER A 310 15.86 -10.24 -16.08
N ARG A 311 15.43 -11.41 -16.57
CA ARG A 311 16.16 -12.16 -17.61
C ARG A 311 16.03 -11.52 -18.99
N GLU A 312 14.87 -10.96 -19.31
CA GLU A 312 14.59 -10.29 -20.59
C GLU A 312 15.24 -8.91 -20.68
N PHE A 313 15.18 -8.14 -19.59
CA PHE A 313 15.63 -6.74 -19.54
C PHE A 313 16.86 -6.58 -18.65
N ALA A 314 18.05 -6.60 -19.23
CA ALA A 314 19.31 -6.51 -18.51
C ALA A 314 19.46 -5.23 -17.65
N ASN A 315 18.78 -4.15 -18.01
CA ASN A 315 18.85 -2.84 -17.34
C ASN A 315 17.66 -2.58 -16.41
N ILE A 316 16.77 -3.56 -16.20
CA ILE A 316 15.59 -3.44 -15.34
C ILE A 316 15.67 -4.50 -14.25
N GLU A 317 15.65 -4.06 -13.00
CA GLU A 317 15.49 -4.91 -11.85
C GLU A 317 14.00 -5.09 -11.56
N ALA A 318 13.52 -6.33 -11.56
CA ALA A 318 12.15 -6.65 -11.17
C ALA A 318 12.12 -7.21 -9.75
N LEU A 319 11.38 -6.56 -8.87
CA LEU A 319 11.29 -6.88 -7.45
C LEU A 319 9.88 -7.33 -7.09
N PRO A 320 9.71 -8.46 -6.40
CA PRO A 320 8.44 -8.81 -5.79
C PRO A 320 8.16 -7.84 -4.63
N ALA A 321 6.91 -7.39 -4.52
CA ALA A 321 6.45 -6.49 -3.46
C ALA A 321 6.71 -7.09 -2.07
N ARG A 322 7.01 -6.23 -1.09
CA ARG A 322 7.25 -6.62 0.30
C ARG A 322 5.98 -6.59 1.14
N VAL A 323 5.04 -5.70 0.82
CA VAL A 323 3.74 -5.64 1.50
C VAL A 323 2.88 -6.79 0.99
N THR A 324 2.94 -7.93 1.67
CA THR A 324 2.25 -9.18 1.25
C THR A 324 0.94 -9.41 2.00
N ILE A 325 0.81 -8.89 3.22
CA ILE A 325 -0.43 -8.97 4.00
C ILE A 325 -1.35 -7.86 3.51
N SER A 326 -2.34 -8.22 2.69
CA SER A 326 -3.35 -7.31 2.18
C SER A 326 -2.81 -5.97 1.64
N PRO A 327 -2.09 -5.96 0.49
CA PRO A 327 -1.45 -4.75 -0.04
C PRO A 327 -2.40 -3.56 -0.19
N LYS A 328 -3.66 -3.83 -0.58
CA LYS A 328 -4.68 -2.78 -0.72
C LYS A 328 -5.07 -2.17 0.63
N ALA A 329 -5.28 -3.00 1.67
CA ALA A 329 -5.65 -2.49 2.99
C ALA A 329 -4.48 -1.76 3.67
N VAL A 330 -3.25 -2.27 3.58
CA VAL A 330 -2.04 -1.57 4.06
C VAL A 330 -1.82 -0.26 3.30
N GLY A 331 -2.01 -0.29 1.97
CA GLY A 331 -1.97 0.91 1.15
C GLY A 331 -3.06 1.93 1.52
N ALA A 332 -4.28 1.48 1.79
CA ALA A 332 -5.35 2.34 2.31
C ALA A 332 -4.96 2.96 3.66
N ALA A 333 -4.40 2.16 4.57
CA ALA A 333 -3.94 2.65 5.88
C ALA A 333 -2.78 3.66 5.78
N SER A 334 -2.03 3.71 4.68
CA SER A 334 -1.01 4.72 4.44
C SER A 334 -1.59 6.12 4.16
N LEU A 335 -2.84 6.23 3.68
CA LEU A 335 -3.46 7.50 3.30
C LEU A 335 -3.57 8.50 4.46
N PRO A 336 -4.03 8.12 5.67
CA PRO A 336 -4.01 9.01 6.82
C PRO A 336 -2.61 9.53 7.17
N PHE A 337 -1.59 8.69 7.01
CA PHE A 337 -0.20 9.10 7.28
C PHE A 337 0.32 10.05 6.21
N SER A 338 0.11 9.73 4.92
CA SER A 338 0.46 10.59 3.80
C SER A 338 -0.17 11.98 3.94
N SER A 339 -1.46 12.03 4.26
CA SER A 339 -2.19 13.30 4.41
C SER A 339 -1.69 14.14 5.60
N ARG A 340 -1.34 13.51 6.73
CA ARG A 340 -1.09 14.22 8.00
C ARG A 340 0.36 14.44 8.35
N PHE A 341 1.23 13.49 7.98
CA PHE A 341 2.59 13.42 8.48
C PHE A 341 3.67 13.50 7.39
N MET A 342 3.33 13.25 6.12
CA MET A 342 4.31 13.19 5.05
C MET A 342 4.13 14.33 4.06
N ILE A 343 5.22 14.74 3.40
CA ILE A 343 5.13 15.57 2.19
C ILE A 343 4.65 14.69 1.02
N GLN A 344 3.80 15.26 0.19
CA GLN A 344 3.32 14.63 -1.05
C GLN A 344 4.10 15.19 -2.22
#